data_dc426851153c907585cb1a9bb5b459e7
#
_entry.id   dc426851153c907585cb1a9bb5b459e7
#
_cell.length_a   1.000
_cell.length_b   1.000
_cell.length_c   1.000
_cell.angle_alpha   90.00
_cell.angle_beta   90.00
_cell.angle_gamma   90.00
#
_symmetry.space_group_name_H-M   'P 1'
#
loop_
_entity.id
_entity.type
_entity.pdbx_description
1 polymer ?
#
loop_
_entity_poly.entity_id
_entity_poly.type
_entity_poly.pdbx_seq_one_letter_code
_entity_poly.pdbx_strand_id
1 'polypeptide(L)'
;MKRALFIFLLLLAVLMPCVQGSQRLAAQTQTLMNKPYIDNRRFHWGFYLGMNMMESKFNNTGYTDPETGEQWYTEQDRWEPGFSVGVLGALRLNKYMELRFSPGINFGQKHLKFHEQTSGRDTTQNMRCNYLSLPLELKLAAPRSGNFRPYFLVGVAPQVKLNDAVGDPIRDKRFDFMLEIGMGCDIYLRYFKLIPELKFCLSVVDVLNSQRDDLEDNPTIKFTKSVDKMKAKMIVFSLYFE
;
A
#
# COMPACT_ATOMS: atom_id res chain seq x y z
N MET A 1 7.82 12.89 12.60
CA MET A 1 8.43 11.62 13.04
C MET A 1 7.86 11.08 14.36
N LYS A 2 7.78 11.85 15.45
CA LYS A 2 7.28 11.37 16.77
C LYS A 2 5.82 10.86 16.74
N ARG A 3 4.90 11.48 15.98
CA ARG A 3 3.49 11.06 15.88
C ARG A 3 3.30 9.76 15.10
N ALA A 4 4.06 9.54 14.04
CA ALA A 4 4.02 8.29 13.26
C ALA A 4 4.56 7.11 14.07
N LEU A 5 5.61 7.31 14.85
CA LEU A 5 6.16 6.31 15.78
C LEU A 5 5.15 5.94 16.88
N PHE A 6 4.39 6.91 17.38
CA PHE A 6 3.37 6.67 18.39
C PHE A 6 2.18 5.86 17.86
N ILE A 7 1.73 6.15 16.63
CA ILE A 7 0.67 5.38 15.95
C ILE A 7 1.14 3.95 15.66
N PHE A 8 2.40 3.78 15.24
CA PHE A 8 3.00 2.47 15.02
C PHE A 8 3.12 1.65 16.31
N LEU A 9 3.51 2.29 17.42
CA LEU A 9 3.56 1.67 18.75
C LEU A 9 2.16 1.29 19.27
N LEU A 10 1.15 2.10 18.98
CA LEU A 10 -0.24 1.84 19.36
C LEU A 10 -0.84 0.68 18.55
N LEU A 11 -0.54 0.58 17.26
CA LEU A 11 -0.88 -0.55 16.41
C LEU A 11 -0.16 -1.84 16.84
N LEU A 12 1.11 -1.74 17.22
CA LEU A 12 1.89 -2.86 17.77
C LEU A 12 1.32 -3.33 19.12
N ALA A 13 0.86 -2.40 19.96
CA ALA A 13 0.23 -2.71 21.25
C ALA A 13 -1.12 -3.42 21.11
N VAL A 14 -1.88 -3.12 20.03
CA VAL A 14 -3.15 -3.82 19.72
C VAL A 14 -2.88 -5.24 19.20
N LEU A 15 -1.73 -5.48 18.56
CA LEU A 15 -1.31 -6.82 18.09
C LEU A 15 -0.65 -7.68 19.18
N MET A 16 -0.14 -7.06 20.26
CA MET A 16 0.55 -7.74 21.36
C MET A 16 -0.30 -8.71 22.21
N PRO A 17 -1.63 -8.55 22.40
CA PRO A 17 -2.41 -9.53 23.16
C PRO A 17 -2.41 -10.93 22.53
N CYS A 18 -2.06 -11.09 21.27
CA CYS A 18 -1.93 -12.41 20.63
C CYS A 18 -0.69 -13.21 21.08
N VAL A 19 0.33 -12.57 21.69
CA VAL A 19 1.59 -13.21 22.03
C VAL A 19 1.68 -13.59 23.52
N GLN A 20 0.91 -12.97 24.41
CA GLN A 20 0.98 -13.23 25.85
C GLN A 20 0.06 -14.36 26.37
N GLY A 21 -0.45 -15.20 25.48
CA GLY A 21 -1.42 -16.26 25.78
C GLY A 21 -0.87 -17.56 26.33
N SER A 22 0.33 -17.63 26.90
CA SER A 22 0.87 -18.92 27.30
C SER A 22 1.54 -18.94 28.65
N GLN A 23 0.81 -18.69 29.73
CA GLN A 23 1.06 -19.27 31.06
C GLN A 23 -0.05 -18.84 32.06
N ARG A 24 -1.29 -19.22 31.80
CA ARG A 24 -2.26 -19.33 32.89
C ARG A 24 -2.76 -20.75 32.93
N LEU A 25 -2.60 -21.39 34.08
CA LEU A 25 -3.09 -22.71 34.41
C LEU A 25 -4.50 -22.94 33.84
N ALA A 26 -4.59 -23.92 32.98
CA ALA A 26 -5.77 -24.28 32.26
C ALA A 26 -6.81 -24.89 33.21
N ALA A 27 -7.79 -24.12 33.58
CA ALA A 27 -9.12 -24.68 33.52
C ALA A 27 -9.35 -24.93 32.03
N GLN A 28 -9.41 -26.16 31.58
CA GLN A 28 -9.62 -26.58 30.20
C GLN A 28 -11.03 -26.14 29.72
N THR A 29 -11.15 -24.88 29.43
CA THR A 29 -12.22 -24.44 28.54
C THR A 29 -11.74 -24.83 27.16
N GLN A 30 -12.17 -25.98 26.66
CA GLN A 30 -11.99 -26.37 25.27
C GLN A 30 -12.57 -25.24 24.43
N THR A 31 -11.73 -24.34 23.95
CA THR A 31 -12.15 -23.27 23.06
C THR A 31 -12.64 -23.96 21.79
N LEU A 32 -13.96 -23.91 21.56
CA LEU A 32 -14.58 -24.57 20.42
C LEU A 32 -13.92 -24.05 19.14
N MET A 33 -13.27 -24.94 18.40
CA MET A 33 -12.54 -24.62 17.20
C MET A 33 -13.54 -24.39 16.07
N ASN A 34 -13.71 -23.13 15.65
CA ASN A 34 -14.60 -22.79 14.54
C ASN A 34 -14.01 -23.30 13.22
N LYS A 35 -14.83 -23.90 12.36
CA LYS A 35 -14.42 -24.36 11.01
C LYS A 35 -13.13 -25.22 11.02
N PRO A 36 -13.06 -26.36 11.71
CA PRO A 36 -11.83 -27.11 11.90
C PRO A 36 -11.18 -27.63 10.61
N TYR A 37 -11.98 -27.81 9.55
CA TYR A 37 -11.52 -28.39 8.27
C TYR A 37 -11.32 -27.36 7.17
N ILE A 38 -11.54 -26.06 7.40
CA ILE A 38 -11.42 -25.04 6.36
C ILE A 38 -9.99 -24.97 5.81
N ASP A 39 -9.00 -25.09 6.68
CA ASP A 39 -7.59 -25.06 6.30
C ASP A 39 -7.13 -26.28 5.48
N ASN A 40 -7.96 -27.33 5.37
CA ASN A 40 -7.65 -28.51 4.55
C ASN A 40 -7.99 -28.34 3.06
N ARG A 41 -8.75 -27.32 2.73
CA ARG A 41 -9.06 -27.00 1.33
C ARG A 41 -7.81 -26.54 0.63
N ARG A 42 -7.62 -26.97 -0.62
CA ARG A 42 -6.48 -26.55 -1.45
C ARG A 42 -6.67 -25.14 -2.00
N PHE A 43 -7.90 -24.78 -2.30
CA PHE A 43 -8.24 -23.50 -2.90
C PHE A 43 -9.20 -22.72 -2.00
N HIS A 44 -8.90 -21.45 -1.78
CA HIS A 44 -9.67 -20.51 -1.00
C HIS A 44 -9.97 -19.29 -1.87
N TRP A 45 -11.11 -18.70 -1.68
CA TRP A 45 -11.48 -17.46 -2.35
C TRP A 45 -12.26 -16.56 -1.41
N GLY A 46 -12.18 -15.28 -1.70
CA GLY A 46 -12.81 -14.27 -0.88
C GLY A 46 -12.80 -12.91 -1.55
N PHE A 47 -13.16 -11.90 -0.81
CA PHE A 47 -13.03 -10.51 -1.22
C PHE A 47 -12.41 -9.69 -0.10
N TYR A 48 -11.93 -8.50 -0.43
CA TYR A 48 -11.39 -7.60 0.56
C TYR A 48 -11.83 -6.16 0.34
N LEU A 49 -11.89 -5.45 1.45
CA LEU A 49 -12.07 -4.02 1.53
C LEU A 49 -10.92 -3.46 2.36
N GLY A 50 -10.36 -2.34 1.94
CA GLY A 50 -9.22 -1.76 2.64
C GLY A 50 -9.17 -0.25 2.53
N MET A 51 -8.33 0.32 3.38
CA MET A 51 -7.90 1.71 3.32
C MET A 51 -6.43 1.74 2.88
N ASN A 52 -6.09 2.64 2.00
CA ASN A 52 -4.71 2.82 1.58
C ASN A 52 -4.27 4.27 1.83
N MET A 53 -2.97 4.44 2.00
CA MET A 53 -2.32 5.74 2.09
C MET A 53 -1.15 5.73 1.13
N MET A 54 -1.19 6.60 0.13
CA MET A 54 -0.18 6.70 -0.91
C MET A 54 0.76 7.86 -0.62
N GLU A 55 2.06 7.58 -0.65
CA GLU A 55 3.12 8.57 -0.52
C GLU A 55 4.03 8.51 -1.74
N SER A 56 4.43 9.67 -2.25
CA SER A 56 5.45 9.81 -3.28
C SER A 56 6.65 10.53 -2.71
N LYS A 57 7.81 9.91 -2.83
CA LYS A 57 9.09 10.55 -2.48
C LYS A 57 9.74 11.08 -3.73
N PHE A 58 9.96 12.39 -3.77
CA PHE A 58 10.59 13.10 -4.86
C PHE A 58 12.07 13.29 -4.60
N ASN A 59 12.86 13.14 -5.64
CA ASN A 59 14.27 13.51 -5.66
C ASN A 59 14.40 14.74 -6.56
N ASN A 60 14.53 15.92 -5.93
CA ASN A 60 14.59 17.19 -6.65
C ASN A 60 15.97 17.38 -7.26
N THR A 61 16.04 17.85 -8.53
CA THR A 61 17.29 18.13 -9.28
C THR A 61 17.93 19.44 -8.90
N GLY A 62 17.18 20.38 -8.27
CA GLY A 62 17.62 21.75 -8.09
C GLY A 62 17.68 22.55 -9.41
N TYR A 63 16.89 22.13 -10.42
CA TYR A 63 16.80 22.83 -11.70
C TYR A 63 16.36 24.28 -11.51
N THR A 64 17.15 25.20 -12.08
CA THR A 64 16.83 26.62 -12.13
C THR A 64 16.38 26.93 -13.54
N ASP A 65 15.24 27.57 -13.68
CA ASP A 65 14.70 27.99 -14.97
C ASP A 65 15.62 29.08 -15.59
N PRO A 66 16.18 28.89 -16.79
CA PRO A 66 17.10 29.84 -17.39
C PRO A 66 16.45 31.17 -17.78
N GLU A 67 15.11 31.21 -17.97
CA GLU A 67 14.41 32.43 -18.36
C GLU A 67 13.99 33.28 -17.15
N THR A 68 13.52 32.62 -16.08
CA THR A 68 12.96 33.31 -14.90
C THR A 68 13.89 33.30 -13.68
N GLY A 69 14.90 32.44 -13.67
CA GLY A 69 15.80 32.24 -12.51
C GLY A 69 15.12 31.54 -11.33
N GLU A 70 13.91 31.05 -11.51
CA GLU A 70 13.13 30.39 -10.47
C GLU A 70 13.62 28.96 -10.21
N GLN A 71 13.71 28.57 -8.94
CA GLN A 71 14.05 27.23 -8.52
C GLN A 71 12.89 26.63 -7.75
N TRP A 72 12.36 25.51 -8.24
CA TRP A 72 11.18 24.85 -7.69
C TRP A 72 11.53 23.52 -7.04
N TYR A 73 10.92 23.30 -5.86
CA TYR A 73 10.98 22.04 -5.11
C TYR A 73 9.62 21.43 -5.02
N THR A 74 9.56 20.12 -5.26
CA THR A 74 8.32 19.34 -5.19
C THR A 74 8.32 18.47 -3.96
N GLU A 75 7.24 18.53 -3.20
CA GLU A 75 7.00 17.66 -2.04
C GLU A 75 5.53 17.23 -1.97
N GLN A 76 5.27 16.15 -1.25
CA GLN A 76 3.90 15.77 -0.90
C GLN A 76 3.55 16.36 0.47
N ASP A 77 2.59 17.30 0.50
CA ASP A 77 2.21 18.05 1.69
C ASP A 77 1.39 17.19 2.67
N ARG A 78 0.50 16.33 2.16
CA ARG A 78 -0.45 15.54 2.98
C ARG A 78 -0.55 14.10 2.56
N TRP A 79 -0.84 13.28 3.56
CA TRP A 79 -1.26 11.90 3.37
C TRP A 79 -2.79 11.88 3.27
N GLU A 80 -3.28 11.53 2.10
CA GLU A 80 -4.72 11.39 1.91
C GLU A 80 -5.11 9.91 1.95
N PRO A 81 -6.11 9.53 2.79
CA PRO A 81 -6.60 8.18 2.81
C PRO A 81 -7.36 7.87 1.53
N GLY A 82 -7.05 6.73 0.95
CA GLY A 82 -7.74 6.16 -0.18
C GLY A 82 -8.49 4.88 0.21
N PHE A 83 -9.11 4.27 -0.76
CA PHE A 83 -9.91 3.07 -0.60
C PHE A 83 -9.42 1.96 -1.54
N SER A 84 -9.43 0.72 -1.07
CA SER A 84 -9.01 -0.45 -1.83
C SER A 84 -10.10 -1.50 -1.81
N VAL A 85 -10.38 -2.12 -2.95
CA VAL A 85 -11.35 -3.20 -3.08
C VAL A 85 -10.84 -4.23 -4.08
N GLY A 86 -11.08 -5.50 -3.77
CA GLY A 86 -10.69 -6.56 -4.69
C GLY A 86 -11.16 -7.94 -4.23
N VAL A 87 -10.69 -8.92 -4.96
CA VAL A 87 -10.99 -10.33 -4.71
C VAL A 87 -9.72 -11.06 -4.30
N LEU A 88 -9.89 -12.18 -3.63
CA LEU A 88 -8.81 -13.02 -3.16
C LEU A 88 -8.98 -14.41 -3.75
N GLY A 89 -7.92 -14.93 -4.35
CA GLY A 89 -7.76 -16.35 -4.65
C GLY A 89 -6.48 -16.84 -3.96
N ALA A 90 -6.57 -17.93 -3.23
CA ALA A 90 -5.44 -18.47 -2.50
C ALA A 90 -5.31 -19.98 -2.74
N LEU A 91 -4.09 -20.40 -3.05
CA LEU A 91 -3.73 -21.79 -3.27
C LEU A 91 -2.79 -22.27 -2.14
N ARG A 92 -3.25 -23.23 -1.38
CA ARG A 92 -2.44 -23.84 -0.34
C ARG A 92 -1.37 -24.75 -0.94
N LEU A 93 -0.12 -24.40 -0.70
CA LEU A 93 1.04 -25.18 -1.11
C LEU A 93 1.44 -26.22 -0.06
N ASN A 94 1.44 -25.81 1.19
CA ASN A 94 1.83 -26.64 2.32
C ASN A 94 1.04 -26.23 3.59
N LYS A 95 1.26 -26.92 4.70
CA LYS A 95 0.66 -26.62 6.02
C LYS A 95 0.93 -25.18 6.50
N TYR A 96 2.07 -24.60 6.09
CA TYR A 96 2.52 -23.28 6.52
C TYR A 96 2.60 -22.25 5.40
N MET A 97 2.47 -22.68 4.13
CA MET A 97 2.69 -21.84 2.96
C MET A 97 1.46 -21.82 2.07
N GLU A 98 1.09 -20.61 1.65
CA GLU A 98 -0.05 -20.35 0.79
C GLU A 98 0.33 -19.31 -0.26
N LEU A 99 0.08 -19.60 -1.53
CA LEU A 99 0.24 -18.66 -2.63
C LEU A 99 -1.07 -17.92 -2.82
N ARG A 100 -1.02 -16.59 -2.77
CA ARG A 100 -2.20 -15.73 -2.88
C ARG A 100 -2.10 -14.85 -4.11
N PHE A 101 -3.21 -14.69 -4.78
CA PHE A 101 -3.42 -13.73 -5.84
C PHE A 101 -4.64 -12.88 -5.49
N SER A 102 -4.44 -11.58 -5.28
CA SER A 102 -5.47 -10.68 -4.77
C SER A 102 -5.69 -9.46 -5.67
N PRO A 103 -6.16 -9.66 -6.91
CA PRO A 103 -6.43 -8.55 -7.82
C PRO A 103 -7.44 -7.57 -7.23
N GLY A 104 -7.16 -6.26 -7.42
CA GLY A 104 -8.03 -5.23 -6.89
C GLY A 104 -7.71 -3.85 -7.41
N ILE A 105 -8.55 -2.90 -7.06
CA ILE A 105 -8.43 -1.51 -7.44
C ILE A 105 -8.14 -0.67 -6.18
N ASN A 106 -7.11 0.14 -6.28
CA ASN A 106 -6.74 1.12 -5.27
C ASN A 106 -7.13 2.51 -5.76
N PHE A 107 -8.02 3.16 -5.03
CA PHE A 107 -8.42 4.54 -5.26
C PHE A 107 -7.68 5.44 -4.27
N GLY A 108 -7.11 6.54 -4.76
CA GLY A 108 -6.43 7.47 -3.88
C GLY A 108 -6.21 8.83 -4.54
N GLN A 109 -5.73 9.76 -3.75
CA GLN A 109 -5.30 11.08 -4.20
C GLN A 109 -3.94 11.39 -3.58
N LYS A 110 -3.16 12.21 -4.29
CA LYS A 110 -1.89 12.76 -3.80
C LYS A 110 -1.97 14.28 -3.92
N HIS A 111 -1.66 14.96 -2.84
CA HIS A 111 -1.57 16.41 -2.82
C HIS A 111 -0.12 16.82 -2.93
N LEU A 112 0.26 17.37 -4.09
CA LEU A 112 1.61 17.81 -4.39
C LEU A 112 1.69 19.31 -4.16
N LYS A 113 2.78 19.75 -3.53
CA LYS A 113 3.11 21.15 -3.29
C LYS A 113 4.42 21.46 -3.99
N PHE A 114 4.39 22.51 -4.78
CA PHE A 114 5.56 23.09 -5.42
C PHE A 114 5.91 24.37 -4.68
N HIS A 115 7.11 24.43 -4.13
CA HIS A 115 7.61 25.58 -3.41
C HIS A 115 8.75 26.24 -4.19
N GLU A 116 8.62 27.55 -4.44
CA GLU A 116 9.67 28.34 -5.04
C GLU A 116 10.58 28.91 -3.96
N GLN A 117 11.89 28.67 -4.09
CA GLN A 117 12.87 29.05 -3.07
C GLN A 117 13.14 30.55 -3.01
N THR A 118 13.02 31.27 -4.12
CA THR A 118 13.42 32.68 -4.21
C THR A 118 12.31 33.63 -3.78
N SER A 119 11.06 33.42 -4.25
CA SER A 119 9.95 34.33 -3.94
C SER A 119 8.99 33.78 -2.87
N GLY A 120 9.18 32.53 -2.45
CA GLY A 120 8.30 31.87 -1.48
C GLY A 120 6.90 31.57 -2.01
N ARG A 121 6.69 31.57 -3.34
CA ARG A 121 5.41 31.21 -3.95
C ARG A 121 5.15 29.72 -3.88
N ASP A 122 3.95 29.37 -3.51
CA ASP A 122 3.48 28.00 -3.43
C ASP A 122 2.44 27.72 -4.52
N THR A 123 2.60 26.59 -5.19
CA THR A 123 1.61 26.09 -6.15
C THR A 123 1.27 24.65 -5.78
N THR A 124 0.02 24.24 -5.90
CA THR A 124 -0.45 22.92 -5.51
C THR A 124 -1.09 22.18 -6.68
N GLN A 125 -0.92 20.86 -6.70
CA GLN A 125 -1.56 19.97 -7.67
C GLN A 125 -2.22 18.80 -6.92
N ASN A 126 -3.50 18.56 -7.24
CA ASN A 126 -4.23 17.37 -6.78
C ASN A 126 -4.18 16.29 -7.84
N MET A 127 -3.44 15.22 -7.59
CA MET A 127 -3.29 14.11 -8.52
C MET A 127 -4.16 12.93 -8.07
N ARG A 128 -5.15 12.56 -8.87
CA ARG A 128 -5.95 11.35 -8.65
C ARG A 128 -5.15 10.12 -9.09
N CYS A 129 -5.09 9.13 -8.22
CA CYS A 129 -4.27 7.93 -8.41
C CYS A 129 -5.14 6.69 -8.25
N ASN A 130 -5.67 6.20 -9.38
CA ASN A 130 -6.42 4.95 -9.41
C ASN A 130 -5.56 3.88 -10.08
N TYR A 131 -5.25 2.81 -9.34
CA TYR A 131 -4.39 1.73 -9.81
C TYR A 131 -5.14 0.40 -9.78
N LEU A 132 -5.07 -0.33 -10.88
CA LEU A 132 -5.37 -1.76 -10.90
C LEU A 132 -4.10 -2.48 -10.41
N SER A 133 -4.20 -3.18 -9.30
CA SER A 133 -3.11 -3.95 -8.70
C SER A 133 -3.36 -5.44 -8.89
N LEU A 134 -2.31 -6.18 -9.24
CA LEU A 134 -2.34 -7.62 -9.47
C LEU A 134 -1.28 -8.33 -8.58
N PRO A 135 -1.42 -8.28 -7.25
CA PRO A 135 -0.41 -8.81 -6.35
C PRO A 135 -0.36 -10.34 -6.38
N LEU A 136 0.85 -10.87 -6.41
CA LEU A 136 1.17 -12.27 -6.21
C LEU A 136 2.00 -12.39 -4.94
N GLU A 137 1.45 -13.02 -3.93
CA GLU A 137 1.95 -13.02 -2.56
C GLU A 137 2.19 -14.44 -2.05
N LEU A 138 3.27 -14.63 -1.32
CA LEU A 138 3.54 -15.82 -0.55
C LEU A 138 3.22 -15.55 0.92
N LYS A 139 2.21 -16.20 1.45
CA LYS A 139 1.80 -16.14 2.84
C LYS A 139 2.47 -17.26 3.63
N LEU A 140 3.14 -16.90 4.71
CA LEU A 140 3.80 -17.78 5.66
C LEU A 140 3.03 -17.74 6.98
N ALA A 141 2.22 -18.76 7.24
CA ALA A 141 1.33 -18.79 8.38
C ALA A 141 1.85 -19.70 9.49
N ALA A 142 1.72 -19.22 10.73
CA ALA A 142 2.02 -20.02 11.91
C ALA A 142 0.99 -21.15 12.10
N PRO A 143 1.27 -22.12 12.96
CA PRO A 143 0.25 -23.08 13.40
C PRO A 143 -0.95 -22.36 14.00
N ARG A 144 -2.14 -22.84 13.70
CA ARG A 144 -3.38 -22.31 14.25
C ARG A 144 -3.44 -22.54 15.77
N SER A 145 -3.68 -21.48 16.51
CA SER A 145 -3.90 -21.52 17.96
C SER A 145 -5.34 -21.13 18.27
N GLY A 146 -6.19 -22.09 18.60
CA GLY A 146 -7.63 -21.86 18.78
C GLY A 146 -8.29 -21.32 17.52
N ASN A 147 -8.77 -20.08 17.58
CA ASN A 147 -9.45 -19.43 16.45
C ASN A 147 -8.59 -18.33 15.80
N PHE A 148 -7.28 -18.32 16.05
CA PHE A 148 -6.35 -17.32 15.52
C PHE A 148 -5.18 -18.00 14.83
N ARG A 149 -4.73 -17.40 13.70
CA ARG A 149 -3.56 -17.87 12.95
C ARG A 149 -2.80 -16.68 12.39
N PRO A 150 -1.77 -16.18 13.10
CA PRO A 150 -0.95 -15.09 12.60
C PRO A 150 -0.09 -15.53 11.43
N TYR A 151 0.23 -14.60 10.54
CA TYR A 151 1.07 -14.86 9.38
C TYR A 151 1.86 -13.62 8.95
N PHE A 152 2.89 -13.89 8.16
CA PHE A 152 3.60 -12.90 7.36
C PHE A 152 3.38 -13.16 5.89
N LEU A 153 3.47 -12.11 5.09
CA LEU A 153 3.41 -12.22 3.64
C LEU A 153 4.51 -11.39 3.00
N VAL A 154 4.96 -11.87 1.86
CA VAL A 154 5.86 -11.17 0.97
C VAL A 154 5.39 -11.43 -0.46
N GLY A 155 5.45 -10.42 -1.30
CA GLY A 155 4.96 -10.55 -2.65
C GLY A 155 5.42 -9.44 -3.59
N VAL A 156 4.94 -9.53 -4.79
CA VAL A 156 5.17 -8.56 -5.86
C VAL A 156 3.82 -8.16 -6.43
N ALA A 157 3.66 -6.87 -6.69
CA ALA A 157 2.42 -6.32 -7.22
C ALA A 157 2.70 -5.44 -8.44
N PRO A 158 2.57 -5.98 -9.65
CA PRO A 158 2.45 -5.12 -10.82
C PRO A 158 1.17 -4.29 -10.72
N GLN A 159 1.29 -3.00 -11.02
CA GLN A 159 0.19 -2.05 -10.98
C GLN A 159 0.06 -1.32 -12.32
N VAL A 160 -1.17 -1.05 -12.69
CA VAL A 160 -1.52 -0.30 -13.90
C VAL A 160 -2.36 0.92 -13.50
N LYS A 161 -1.90 2.11 -13.85
CA LYS A 161 -2.67 3.34 -13.64
C LYS A 161 -3.85 3.39 -14.59
N LEU A 162 -5.05 3.59 -14.05
CA LEU A 162 -6.29 3.59 -14.82
C LEU A 162 -6.68 4.97 -15.34
N ASN A 163 -6.24 6.03 -14.68
CA ASN A 163 -6.58 7.39 -15.04
C ASN A 163 -5.32 8.18 -15.41
N ASP A 164 -5.37 8.83 -16.54
CA ASP A 164 -4.36 9.76 -17.02
C ASP A 164 -4.97 11.17 -17.07
N ALA A 165 -4.35 12.13 -16.39
CA ALA A 165 -4.70 13.54 -16.53
C ALA A 165 -3.75 14.17 -17.56
N VAL A 166 -4.31 14.72 -18.62
CA VAL A 166 -3.57 15.46 -19.63
C VAL A 166 -3.35 16.88 -19.11
N GLY A 167 -2.11 17.40 -19.22
CA GLY A 167 -1.77 18.76 -18.79
C GLY A 167 -1.31 18.90 -17.34
N ASP A 168 -1.31 17.82 -16.53
CA ASP A 168 -0.78 17.86 -15.18
C ASP A 168 0.75 18.03 -15.18
N PRO A 169 1.32 18.90 -14.31
CA PRO A 169 2.77 19.16 -14.23
C PRO A 169 3.60 17.91 -13.96
N ILE A 170 3.14 17.04 -13.03
CA ILE A 170 3.77 15.78 -12.72
C ILE A 170 2.82 14.64 -13.07
N ARG A 171 3.35 13.61 -13.71
CA ARG A 171 2.61 12.42 -14.12
C ARG A 171 3.36 11.15 -13.79
N ASP A 172 2.64 10.18 -13.20
CA ASP A 172 3.17 8.84 -12.97
C ASP A 172 3.17 8.03 -14.27
N LYS A 173 4.17 7.15 -14.44
CA LYS A 173 4.16 6.13 -15.48
C LYS A 173 2.91 5.26 -15.35
N ARG A 174 2.46 4.73 -16.47
CA ARG A 174 1.28 3.87 -16.55
C ARG A 174 1.48 2.54 -15.82
N PHE A 175 2.71 2.01 -15.83
CA PHE A 175 3.07 0.75 -15.19
C PHE A 175 4.03 1.00 -14.03
N ASP A 176 3.73 0.40 -12.90
CA ASP A 176 4.59 0.36 -11.73
C ASP A 176 4.71 -1.07 -11.22
N PHE A 177 5.81 -1.34 -10.53
CA PHE A 177 6.09 -2.65 -9.95
C PHE A 177 6.46 -2.47 -8.48
N MET A 178 5.58 -2.95 -7.61
CA MET A 178 5.77 -2.83 -6.16
C MET A 178 6.20 -4.14 -5.52
N LEU A 179 7.08 -4.04 -4.53
CA LEU A 179 7.33 -5.09 -3.55
C LEU A 179 6.39 -4.89 -2.38
N GLU A 180 5.75 -5.97 -1.94
CA GLU A 180 4.84 -5.98 -0.81
C GLU A 180 5.39 -6.83 0.32
N ILE A 181 5.34 -6.28 1.52
CA ILE A 181 5.63 -6.99 2.77
C ILE A 181 4.49 -6.71 3.71
N GLY A 182 3.96 -7.73 4.34
CA GLY A 182 2.82 -7.53 5.23
C GLY A 182 2.74 -8.55 6.34
N MET A 183 1.82 -8.27 7.24
CA MET A 183 1.46 -9.15 8.33
C MET A 183 -0.04 -9.12 8.56
N GLY A 184 -0.58 -10.22 9.04
CA GLY A 184 -1.99 -10.32 9.34
C GLY A 184 -2.30 -11.48 10.28
N CYS A 185 -3.57 -11.64 10.56
CA CYS A 185 -4.06 -12.73 11.40
C CYS A 185 -5.35 -13.29 10.84
N ASP A 186 -5.40 -14.59 10.59
CA ASP A 186 -6.65 -15.26 10.25
C ASP A 186 -7.47 -15.44 11.53
N ILE A 187 -8.66 -14.86 11.57
CA ILE A 187 -9.62 -14.95 12.68
C ILE A 187 -10.79 -15.82 12.20
N TYR A 188 -10.90 -17.00 12.81
CA TYR A 188 -11.95 -17.97 12.45
C TYR A 188 -13.23 -17.68 13.22
N LEU A 189 -14.15 -17.01 12.57
CA LEU A 189 -15.49 -16.79 13.10
C LEU A 189 -16.39 -18.00 12.78
N ARG A 190 -17.60 -18.04 13.36
CA ARG A 190 -18.53 -19.16 13.18
C ARG A 190 -18.93 -19.34 11.71
N TYR A 191 -19.13 -18.25 10.97
CA TYR A 191 -19.69 -18.29 9.61
C TYR A 191 -18.66 -17.99 8.51
N PHE A 192 -17.66 -17.17 8.80
CA PHE A 192 -16.65 -16.73 7.84
C PHE A 192 -15.29 -16.56 8.54
N LYS A 193 -14.26 -16.41 7.77
CA LYS A 193 -12.92 -16.11 8.24
C LYS A 193 -12.64 -14.63 7.94
N LEU A 194 -12.37 -13.87 8.98
CA LEU A 194 -11.99 -12.48 8.89
C LEU A 194 -10.47 -12.38 8.98
N ILE A 195 -9.87 -11.65 8.05
CA ILE A 195 -8.41 -11.53 7.98
C ILE A 195 -8.02 -10.07 7.94
N PRO A 196 -7.78 -9.43 9.09
CA PRO A 196 -7.12 -8.14 9.14
C PRO A 196 -5.66 -8.27 8.69
N GLU A 197 -5.24 -7.39 7.78
CA GLU A 197 -3.93 -7.42 7.17
C GLU A 197 -3.38 -6.00 7.00
N LEU A 198 -2.12 -5.81 7.33
CA LEU A 198 -1.38 -4.58 7.11
C LEU A 198 -0.24 -4.86 6.13
N LYS A 199 -0.21 -4.12 5.02
CA LYS A 199 0.82 -4.22 3.97
C LYS A 199 1.58 -2.91 3.80
N PHE A 200 2.87 -3.07 3.54
CA PHE A 200 3.76 -2.01 3.11
C PHE A 200 4.21 -2.32 1.68
N CYS A 201 3.90 -1.43 0.76
CA CYS A 201 4.21 -1.56 -0.65
C CYS A 201 5.24 -0.51 -1.03
N LEU A 202 6.32 -0.94 -1.69
CA LEU A 202 7.44 -0.08 -2.09
C LEU A 202 7.67 -0.23 -3.60
N SER A 203 7.59 0.87 -4.35
CA SER A 203 7.95 0.85 -5.77
C SER A 203 9.44 0.60 -5.96
N VAL A 204 9.76 -0.35 -6.82
CA VAL A 204 11.14 -0.71 -7.20
C VAL A 204 11.62 0.16 -8.36
N VAL A 205 10.70 0.56 -9.22
CA VAL A 205 10.97 1.31 -10.45
C VAL A 205 10.76 2.79 -10.21
N ASP A 206 11.44 3.62 -11.00
CA ASP A 206 11.14 5.05 -11.07
C ASP A 206 9.80 5.27 -11.76
N VAL A 207 8.86 5.89 -11.02
CA VAL A 207 7.46 6.07 -11.43
C VAL A 207 7.27 7.39 -12.19
N LEU A 208 8.27 8.28 -12.22
CA LEU A 208 8.18 9.55 -12.91
C LEU A 208 8.16 9.37 -14.43
N ASN A 209 7.17 9.95 -15.09
CA ASN A 209 7.18 10.10 -16.55
C ASN A 209 7.88 11.41 -16.91
N SER A 210 9.16 11.33 -17.31
CA SER A 210 9.97 12.48 -17.70
C SER A 210 9.83 12.88 -19.16
N GLN A 211 9.32 11.98 -20.02
CA GLN A 211 9.05 12.29 -21.44
C GLN A 211 7.66 12.90 -21.56
N ARG A 212 7.63 14.23 -21.73
CA ARG A 212 6.41 15.03 -21.73
C ARG A 212 6.33 15.91 -22.97
N ASP A 213 6.11 15.26 -24.11
CA ASP A 213 5.91 15.94 -25.41
C ASP A 213 4.65 16.82 -25.40
N ASP A 214 3.70 16.54 -24.49
CA ASP A 214 2.47 17.30 -24.28
C ASP A 214 2.67 18.65 -23.59
N LEU A 215 3.87 18.92 -23.04
CA LEU A 215 4.18 20.15 -22.30
C LEU A 215 5.32 20.98 -22.91
N GLU A 216 5.82 20.67 -24.12
CA GLU A 216 6.97 21.38 -24.71
C GLU A 216 6.75 22.89 -24.81
N ASP A 217 5.53 23.34 -25.10
CA ASP A 217 5.17 24.76 -25.20
C ASP A 217 4.47 25.31 -23.94
N ASN A 218 4.45 24.55 -22.84
CA ASN A 218 3.70 24.95 -21.65
C ASN A 218 4.67 25.36 -20.51
N PRO A 219 4.49 26.55 -19.87
CA PRO A 219 5.33 27.00 -18.76
C PRO A 219 5.36 26.04 -17.57
N THR A 220 4.45 25.05 -17.51
CA THR A 220 4.43 24.03 -16.46
C THR A 220 5.51 22.95 -16.59
N ILE A 221 6.25 22.90 -17.71
CA ILE A 221 7.35 21.95 -17.93
C ILE A 221 8.48 22.11 -16.89
N LYS A 222 8.63 23.32 -16.31
CA LYS A 222 9.61 23.60 -15.26
C LYS A 222 9.41 22.72 -14.02
N PHE A 223 8.17 22.37 -13.67
CA PHE A 223 7.87 21.50 -12.54
C PHE A 223 8.28 20.04 -12.80
N THR A 224 8.12 19.56 -14.04
CA THR A 224 8.58 18.22 -14.42
C THR A 224 10.11 18.14 -14.40
N LYS A 225 10.81 19.18 -14.88
CA LYS A 225 12.28 19.25 -14.89
C LYS A 225 12.90 19.42 -13.50
N SER A 226 12.14 19.92 -12.53
CA SER A 226 12.60 20.06 -11.14
C SER A 226 12.76 18.71 -10.40
N VAL A 227 12.20 17.61 -10.93
CA VAL A 227 12.23 16.28 -10.31
C VAL A 227 13.02 15.31 -11.19
N ASP A 228 14.03 14.65 -10.62
CA ASP A 228 14.82 13.60 -11.28
C ASP A 228 14.15 12.22 -11.20
N LYS A 229 13.72 11.84 -10.00
CA LYS A 229 13.13 10.52 -9.73
C LYS A 229 11.97 10.62 -8.75
N MET A 230 11.00 9.76 -8.94
CA MET A 230 9.88 9.61 -8.04
C MET A 230 9.69 8.15 -7.65
N LYS A 231 9.68 7.86 -6.35
CA LYS A 231 9.37 6.54 -5.82
C LYS A 231 8.04 6.57 -5.08
N ALA A 232 7.16 5.66 -5.44
CA ALA A 232 5.88 5.50 -4.75
C ALA A 232 6.02 4.54 -3.57
N LYS A 233 5.33 4.86 -2.49
CA LYS A 233 5.14 4.01 -1.33
C LYS A 233 3.67 3.97 -1.00
N MET A 234 3.20 2.84 -0.51
CA MET A 234 1.81 2.71 -0.11
C MET A 234 1.72 1.85 1.16
N ILE A 235 0.88 2.29 2.08
CA ILE A 235 0.49 1.51 3.25
C ILE A 235 -0.96 1.12 3.05
N VAL A 236 -1.27 -0.16 3.16
CA VAL A 236 -2.63 -0.69 2.97
C VAL A 236 -3.03 -1.46 4.21
N PHE A 237 -4.18 -1.08 4.77
CA PHE A 237 -4.87 -1.86 5.79
C PHE A 237 -6.12 -2.49 5.16
N SER A 238 -6.18 -3.81 5.12
CA SER A 238 -7.26 -4.55 4.47
C SER A 238 -7.95 -5.51 5.41
N LEU A 239 -9.24 -5.68 5.21
CA LEU A 239 -10.06 -6.72 5.84
C LEU A 239 -10.50 -7.68 4.74
N TYR A 240 -10.01 -8.92 4.80
CA TYR A 240 -10.44 -9.98 3.89
C TYR A 240 -11.54 -10.81 4.53
N PHE A 241 -12.47 -11.24 3.70
CA PHE A 241 -13.61 -12.07 4.05
C PHE A 241 -13.57 -13.35 3.20
N GLU A 242 -13.45 -14.50 3.88
CA GLU A 242 -13.33 -15.82 3.27
C GLU A 242 -14.35 -16.82 3.82
#